data_28152d0a90a033f06c8ef3abbb5398fa
#
_entry.id   28152d0a90a033f06c8ef3abbb5398fa
#
_cell.length_a   1.000
_cell.length_b   1.000
_cell.length_c   1.000
_cell.angle_alpha   90.00
_cell.angle_beta   90.00
_cell.angle_gamma   90.00
#
_symmetry.space_group_name_H-M   'P 1'
#
loop_
_entity.id
_entity.type
_entity.pdbx_description
1 polymer ?
#
loop_
_entity_poly.entity_id
_entity_poly.type
_entity_poly.pdbx_seq_one_letter_code
_entity_poly.pdbx_strand_id
1 'polypeptide(L)'
;MKVTQHIENAKGETLFSFEIIPPQKGKSIQELYDNIDPLMEFKPPFIDVTTSREEFIYVNKGNGLLEKKLTRMRPGTLGICASIKHKYNVDTVPHVLCGGFTKEETEYLLVDCHYLDIDNVMALRGDAMKDEQSFVPTKGGNKYASDLVSQIYQLNQDRKSTRLNS
;
A
#
# COMPACT_ATOMS: atom_id res chain seq x y z
N MET A 1 -7.58 -6.98 12.52
CA MET A 1 -8.64 -6.14 13.21
C MET A 1 -8.73 -4.80 12.51
N LYS A 2 -9.91 -4.16 12.49
CA LYS A 2 -10.05 -2.82 11.88
C LYS A 2 -9.41 -1.74 12.76
N VAL A 3 -8.85 -0.71 12.13
CA VAL A 3 -8.28 0.47 12.84
C VAL A 3 -9.33 1.11 13.77
N THR A 4 -10.59 1.21 13.33
CA THR A 4 -11.69 1.72 14.17
C THR A 4 -11.90 0.91 15.44
N GLN A 5 -11.75 -0.42 15.37
CA GLN A 5 -11.85 -1.29 16.55
C GLN A 5 -10.67 -1.11 17.51
N HIS A 6 -9.45 -0.89 16.99
CA HIS A 6 -8.31 -0.54 17.83
C HIS A 6 -8.56 0.75 18.62
N ILE A 7 -9.08 1.79 17.93
CA ILE A 7 -9.43 3.08 18.55
C ILE A 7 -10.52 2.92 19.62
N GLU A 8 -11.59 2.18 19.30
CA GLU A 8 -12.68 1.90 20.23
C GLU A 8 -12.18 1.14 21.48
N ASN A 9 -11.31 0.14 21.29
CA ASN A 9 -10.76 -0.68 22.35
C ASN A 9 -9.79 0.09 23.26
N ALA A 10 -9.19 1.17 22.75
CA ALA A 10 -8.27 2.01 23.53
C ALA A 10 -8.97 2.81 24.63
N LYS A 11 -10.31 2.98 24.56
CA LYS A 11 -11.12 3.66 25.61
C LYS A 11 -10.58 5.03 26.05
N GLY A 12 -10.00 5.77 25.11
CA GLY A 12 -9.42 7.09 25.34
C GLY A 12 -7.93 7.10 25.67
N GLU A 13 -7.27 5.95 25.73
CA GLU A 13 -5.81 5.87 25.81
C GLU A 13 -5.18 6.27 24.47
N THR A 14 -3.98 6.85 24.54
CA THR A 14 -3.23 7.23 23.32
C THR A 14 -2.65 5.98 22.64
N LEU A 15 -2.95 5.81 21.37
CA LEU A 15 -2.34 4.80 20.51
C LEU A 15 -1.21 5.41 19.69
N PHE A 16 -0.13 4.66 19.52
CA PHE A 16 0.97 5.02 18.63
C PHE A 16 0.98 4.05 17.45
N SER A 17 0.92 4.55 16.23
CA SER A 17 1.17 3.80 15.01
C SER A 17 2.40 4.36 14.31
N PHE A 18 2.98 3.57 13.41
CA PHE A 18 4.16 3.96 12.65
C PHE A 18 3.92 3.76 11.16
N GLU A 19 4.46 4.66 10.36
CA GLU A 19 4.49 4.52 8.93
C GLU A 19 5.86 4.01 8.49
N ILE A 20 5.87 2.95 7.69
CA ILE A 20 7.08 2.30 7.20
C ILE A 20 7.20 2.47 5.69
N ILE A 21 8.38 2.88 5.27
CA ILE A 21 8.77 2.91 3.86
C ILE A 21 9.47 1.59 3.52
N PRO A 22 8.97 0.78 2.59
CA PRO A 22 9.63 -0.46 2.17
C PRO A 22 11.07 -0.22 1.72
N PRO A 23 11.99 -1.17 1.95
CA PRO A 23 13.40 -1.02 1.58
C PRO A 23 13.55 -0.84 0.07
N GLN A 24 14.66 -0.21 -0.35
CA GLN A 24 14.98 -0.07 -1.77
C GLN A 24 15.39 -1.41 -2.39
N LYS A 25 15.23 -1.52 -3.70
CA LYS A 25 15.73 -2.65 -4.48
C LYS A 25 17.20 -2.93 -4.18
N GLY A 26 17.53 -4.19 -3.92
CA GLY A 26 18.88 -4.61 -3.53
C GLY A 26 19.14 -4.64 -2.03
N LYS A 27 18.23 -4.12 -1.23
CA LYS A 27 18.24 -4.23 0.24
C LYS A 27 17.56 -5.51 0.70
N SER A 28 17.86 -5.96 1.92
CA SER A 28 17.27 -7.16 2.51
C SER A 28 16.02 -6.83 3.31
N ILE A 29 15.17 -7.83 3.51
CA ILE A 29 14.04 -7.73 4.45
C ILE A 29 14.53 -7.57 5.90
N GLN A 30 15.75 -8.02 6.21
CA GLN A 30 16.31 -7.90 7.55
C GLN A 30 16.52 -6.43 7.93
N GLU A 31 16.97 -5.56 7.01
CA GLU A 31 17.06 -4.12 7.28
C GLU A 31 15.72 -3.50 7.69
N LEU A 32 14.61 -3.98 7.09
CA LEU A 32 13.28 -3.55 7.49
C LEU A 32 12.96 -4.00 8.91
N TYR A 33 13.26 -5.25 9.24
CA TYR A 33 13.00 -5.80 10.57
C TYR A 33 13.85 -5.10 11.63
N ASP A 34 15.12 -4.85 11.38
CA ASP A 34 16.02 -4.13 12.29
C ASP A 34 15.50 -2.72 12.65
N ASN A 35 14.78 -2.09 11.71
CA ASN A 35 14.13 -0.80 11.95
C ASN A 35 12.79 -0.93 12.70
N ILE A 36 12.06 -2.03 12.55
CA ILE A 36 10.77 -2.26 13.21
C ILE A 36 10.94 -2.80 14.62
N ASP A 37 11.93 -3.69 14.85
CA ASP A 37 12.15 -4.35 16.13
C ASP A 37 12.11 -3.38 17.34
N PRO A 38 12.82 -2.21 17.33
CA PRO A 38 12.75 -1.26 18.44
C PRO A 38 11.38 -0.57 18.55
N LEU A 39 10.61 -0.43 17.46
CA LEU A 39 9.30 0.20 17.51
C LEU A 39 8.25 -0.68 18.18
N MET A 40 8.46 -2.00 18.23
CA MET A 40 7.55 -2.94 18.88
C MET A 40 7.48 -2.77 20.41
N GLU A 41 8.46 -2.11 21.01
CA GLU A 41 8.42 -1.69 22.42
C GLU A 41 7.18 -0.83 22.72
N PHE A 42 6.75 0.01 21.78
CA PHE A 42 5.58 0.88 21.91
C PHE A 42 4.25 0.17 21.68
N LYS A 43 4.26 -1.14 21.37
CA LYS A 43 3.07 -1.98 21.13
C LYS A 43 2.10 -1.34 20.12
N PRO A 44 2.56 -0.97 18.92
CA PRO A 44 1.68 -0.35 17.92
C PRO A 44 0.52 -1.28 17.60
N PRO A 45 -0.73 -0.80 17.58
CA PRO A 45 -1.87 -1.63 17.21
C PRO A 45 -1.90 -1.97 15.72
N PHE A 46 -1.29 -1.14 14.90
CA PHE A 46 -1.11 -1.35 13.47
C PHE A 46 0.10 -0.57 12.96
N ILE A 47 0.58 -0.97 11.78
CA ILE A 47 1.69 -0.33 11.07
C ILE A 47 1.24 0.00 9.65
N ASP A 48 1.38 1.26 9.26
CA ASP A 48 1.13 1.72 7.89
C ASP A 48 2.33 1.41 7.00
N VAL A 49 2.07 0.97 5.76
CA VAL A 49 3.13 0.65 4.79
C VAL A 49 2.91 1.44 3.51
N THR A 50 3.86 2.32 3.21
CA THR A 50 3.77 3.17 2.03
C THR A 50 3.87 2.37 0.74
N THR A 51 3.22 2.85 -0.30
CA THR A 51 3.34 2.37 -1.68
C THR A 51 4.13 3.38 -2.50
N SER A 52 5.16 2.89 -3.18
CA SER A 52 5.91 3.70 -4.15
C SER A 52 5.48 3.34 -5.57
N ARG A 53 5.22 4.35 -6.40
CA ARG A 53 5.02 4.18 -7.84
C ARG A 53 6.33 3.70 -8.49
N GLU A 54 6.19 3.09 -9.66
CA GLU A 54 7.33 2.83 -10.53
C GLU A 54 7.95 4.14 -10.99
N GLU A 55 9.27 4.16 -11.17
CA GLU A 55 10.03 5.34 -11.59
C GLU A 55 10.68 5.09 -12.94
N PHE A 56 10.85 6.16 -13.74
CA PHE A 56 11.67 6.08 -14.94
C PHE A 56 13.15 6.16 -14.58
N ILE A 57 13.92 5.21 -15.12
CA ILE A 57 15.38 5.25 -15.10
C ILE A 57 15.90 5.36 -16.55
N TYR A 58 17.06 5.95 -16.71
CA TYR A 58 17.74 6.05 -18.00
C TYR A 58 18.93 5.10 -18.01
N VAL A 59 18.89 4.11 -18.91
CA VAL A 59 19.95 3.11 -19.08
C VAL A 59 20.79 3.48 -20.29
N ASN A 60 22.11 3.63 -20.11
CA ASN A 60 23.01 3.88 -21.22
C ASN A 60 23.18 2.61 -22.07
N LYS A 61 22.88 2.72 -23.36
CA LYS A 61 22.98 1.63 -24.35
C LYS A 61 24.28 1.68 -25.17
N GLY A 62 25.17 2.62 -24.89
CA GLY A 62 26.33 2.93 -25.72
C GLY A 62 26.00 3.93 -26.83
N ASN A 63 27.05 4.45 -27.50
CA ASN A 63 26.92 5.41 -28.60
C ASN A 63 26.09 6.67 -28.28
N GLY A 64 26.05 7.10 -27.01
CA GLY A 64 25.26 8.25 -26.59
C GLY A 64 23.75 8.03 -26.48
N LEU A 65 23.26 6.80 -26.69
CA LEU A 65 21.85 6.47 -26.58
C LEU A 65 21.45 6.14 -25.14
N LEU A 66 20.35 6.73 -24.69
CA LEU A 66 19.70 6.46 -23.42
C LEU A 66 18.34 5.79 -23.64
N GLU A 67 18.13 4.64 -23.04
CA GLU A 67 16.82 4.01 -22.98
C GLU A 67 16.08 4.46 -21.72
N LYS A 68 14.88 5.03 -21.87
CA LYS A 68 13.97 5.33 -20.76
C LYS A 68 13.21 4.06 -20.39
N LYS A 69 13.42 3.56 -19.17
CA LYS A 69 12.81 2.32 -18.67
C LYS A 69 12.02 2.56 -17.38
N LEU A 70 10.76 2.12 -17.35
CA LEU A 70 9.97 2.09 -16.13
C LEU A 70 10.46 0.96 -15.21
N THR A 71 10.70 1.26 -13.95
CA THR A 71 11.31 0.31 -13.00
C THR A 71 10.69 0.46 -11.62
N ARG A 72 10.41 -0.68 -11.00
CA ARG A 72 10.03 -0.74 -9.59
C ARG A 72 11.27 -0.64 -8.72
N MET A 73 11.32 0.38 -7.86
CA MET A 73 12.45 0.67 -6.98
C MET A 73 12.28 0.06 -5.57
N ARG A 74 11.09 -0.38 -5.21
CA ARG A 74 10.75 -0.97 -3.91
C ARG A 74 9.89 -2.22 -4.08
N PRO A 75 9.89 -3.17 -3.12
CA PRO A 75 9.03 -4.33 -3.16
C PRO A 75 7.53 -3.93 -3.13
N GLY A 76 6.68 -4.86 -3.50
CA GLY A 76 5.23 -4.66 -3.42
C GLY A 76 4.76 -4.50 -1.97
N THR A 77 3.95 -3.49 -1.72
CA THR A 77 3.46 -3.12 -0.39
C THR A 77 2.78 -4.28 0.33
N LEU A 78 1.95 -5.08 -0.37
CA LEU A 78 1.27 -6.22 0.24
C LEU A 78 2.22 -7.31 0.73
N GLY A 79 3.30 -7.59 -0.01
CA GLY A 79 4.32 -8.54 0.44
C GLY A 79 4.99 -8.08 1.74
N ILE A 80 5.26 -6.79 1.87
CA ILE A 80 5.80 -6.19 3.09
C ILE A 80 4.77 -6.25 4.22
N CYS A 81 3.51 -5.88 3.97
CA CYS A 81 2.43 -5.99 4.95
C CYS A 81 2.27 -7.42 5.49
N ALA A 82 2.25 -8.41 4.60
CA ALA A 82 2.17 -9.81 4.98
C ALA A 82 3.36 -10.26 5.83
N SER A 83 4.59 -9.83 5.46
CA SER A 83 5.81 -10.14 6.22
C SER A 83 5.79 -9.53 7.63
N ILE A 84 5.37 -8.27 7.75
CA ILE A 84 5.24 -7.57 9.05
C ILE A 84 4.17 -8.26 9.90
N LYS A 85 2.98 -8.48 9.33
CA LYS A 85 1.87 -9.15 10.03
C LYS A 85 2.26 -10.53 10.54
N HIS A 86 2.93 -11.33 9.71
CA HIS A 86 3.37 -12.66 10.08
C HIS A 86 4.44 -12.65 11.20
N LYS A 87 5.44 -11.78 11.08
CA LYS A 87 6.56 -11.73 12.04
C LYS A 87 6.13 -11.15 13.39
N TYR A 88 5.36 -10.07 13.40
CA TYR A 88 5.08 -9.29 14.61
C TYR A 88 3.68 -9.51 15.17
N ASN A 89 2.82 -10.21 14.44
CA ASN A 89 1.40 -10.36 14.79
C ASN A 89 0.70 -9.02 15.05
N VAL A 90 1.01 -8.01 14.23
CA VAL A 90 0.45 -6.66 14.25
C VAL A 90 -0.36 -6.43 12.98
N ASP A 91 -1.46 -5.68 13.08
CA ASP A 91 -2.24 -5.33 11.90
C ASP A 91 -1.45 -4.39 10.98
N THR A 92 -1.67 -4.49 9.68
CA THR A 92 -1.00 -3.65 8.70
C THR A 92 -2.01 -2.90 7.85
N VAL A 93 -1.64 -1.68 7.45
CA VAL A 93 -2.45 -0.78 6.63
C VAL A 93 -1.65 -0.43 5.37
N PRO A 94 -1.81 -1.16 4.26
CA PRO A 94 -1.17 -0.80 3.01
C PRO A 94 -1.74 0.50 2.46
N HIS A 95 -0.87 1.39 1.98
CA HIS A 95 -1.28 2.52 1.18
C HIS A 95 -1.68 2.04 -0.21
N VAL A 96 -2.85 2.45 -0.68
CA VAL A 96 -3.37 2.19 -2.03
C VAL A 96 -3.47 3.50 -2.78
N LEU A 97 -2.82 3.58 -3.94
CA LEU A 97 -2.70 4.80 -4.71
C LEU A 97 -3.64 4.78 -5.92
N CYS A 98 -4.16 5.96 -6.30
CA CYS A 98 -4.79 6.14 -7.61
C CYS A 98 -3.75 6.12 -8.74
N GLY A 99 -2.56 6.67 -8.47
CA GLY A 99 -1.48 6.74 -9.45
C GLY A 99 -0.79 5.41 -9.67
N GLY A 100 -0.60 5.03 -10.93
CA GLY A 100 0.09 3.80 -11.31
C GLY A 100 -0.80 2.55 -11.37
N PHE A 101 -2.10 2.66 -11.06
CA PHE A 101 -3.04 1.53 -11.06
C PHE A 101 -4.30 1.83 -11.86
N THR A 102 -4.77 0.85 -12.63
CA THR A 102 -6.13 0.80 -13.17
C THR A 102 -7.12 0.41 -12.07
N LYS A 103 -8.42 0.51 -12.35
CA LYS A 103 -9.45 0.04 -11.41
C LYS A 103 -9.39 -1.48 -11.21
N GLU A 104 -9.10 -2.23 -12.27
CA GLU A 104 -8.95 -3.68 -12.23
C GLU A 104 -7.75 -4.10 -11.37
N GLU A 105 -6.59 -3.45 -11.55
CA GLU A 105 -5.40 -3.72 -10.73
C GLU A 105 -5.64 -3.36 -9.25
N THR A 106 -6.40 -2.29 -9.00
CA THR A 106 -6.83 -1.93 -7.64
C THR A 106 -7.72 -3.01 -7.03
N GLU A 107 -8.66 -3.57 -7.81
CA GLU A 107 -9.51 -4.68 -7.37
C GLU A 107 -8.68 -5.93 -7.04
N TYR A 108 -7.72 -6.30 -7.89
CA TYR A 108 -6.83 -7.44 -7.62
C TYR A 108 -6.05 -7.26 -6.33
N LEU A 109 -5.50 -6.06 -6.10
CA LEU A 109 -4.82 -5.73 -4.85
C LEU A 109 -5.75 -5.88 -3.63
N LEU A 110 -7.01 -5.45 -3.74
CA LEU A 110 -7.98 -5.57 -2.65
C LEU A 110 -8.41 -7.03 -2.40
N VAL A 111 -8.45 -7.86 -3.45
CA VAL A 111 -8.65 -9.31 -3.31
C VAL A 111 -7.48 -9.93 -2.56
N ASP A 112 -6.24 -9.57 -2.91
CA ASP A 112 -5.05 -10.06 -2.20
C ASP A 112 -5.06 -9.64 -0.73
N CYS A 113 -5.44 -8.38 -0.42
CA CYS A 113 -5.62 -7.92 0.97
C CYS A 113 -6.56 -8.86 1.74
N HIS A 114 -7.67 -9.26 1.12
CA HIS A 114 -8.63 -10.15 1.77
C HIS A 114 -8.03 -11.52 2.12
N TYR A 115 -7.28 -12.14 1.19
CA TYR A 115 -6.67 -13.45 1.43
C TYR A 115 -5.49 -13.39 2.41
N LEU A 116 -4.92 -12.20 2.62
CA LEU A 116 -3.87 -11.96 3.60
C LEU A 116 -4.40 -11.49 4.97
N ASP A 117 -5.73 -11.48 5.18
CA ASP A 117 -6.38 -10.96 6.39
C ASP A 117 -5.98 -9.49 6.69
N ILE A 118 -5.78 -8.69 5.65
CA ILE A 118 -5.53 -7.27 5.75
C ILE A 118 -6.87 -6.54 5.64
N ASP A 119 -7.39 -6.10 6.79
CA ASP A 119 -8.74 -5.51 6.91
C ASP A 119 -8.78 -4.01 6.60
N ASN A 120 -7.64 -3.35 6.52
CA ASN A 120 -7.52 -1.89 6.43
C ASN A 120 -6.66 -1.51 5.23
N VAL A 121 -7.03 -0.42 4.58
CA VAL A 121 -6.21 0.23 3.55
C VAL A 121 -6.27 1.74 3.72
N MET A 122 -5.19 2.44 3.39
CA MET A 122 -5.17 3.90 3.28
C MET A 122 -5.28 4.31 1.82
N ALA A 123 -6.43 4.86 1.45
CA ALA A 123 -6.70 5.31 0.08
C ALA A 123 -6.11 6.70 -0.17
N LEU A 124 -5.16 6.81 -1.08
CA LEU A 124 -4.45 8.05 -1.41
C LEU A 124 -4.51 8.32 -2.92
N ARG A 125 -4.50 9.60 -3.30
CA ARG A 125 -4.31 9.94 -4.70
C ARG A 125 -2.92 9.57 -5.20
N GLY A 126 -1.91 9.79 -4.37
CA GLY A 126 -0.50 9.76 -4.72
C GLY A 126 -0.01 11.08 -5.32
N ASP A 127 1.29 11.18 -5.46
CA ASP A 127 1.97 12.35 -6.01
C ASP A 127 2.18 12.23 -7.52
N ALA A 128 2.51 13.35 -8.17
CA ALA A 128 2.98 13.37 -9.54
C ALA A 128 4.29 12.57 -9.67
N MET A 129 4.55 12.00 -10.84
CA MET A 129 5.87 11.44 -11.13
C MET A 129 6.92 12.56 -11.21
N LYS A 130 8.19 12.24 -11.03
CA LYS A 130 9.29 13.23 -11.02
C LYS A 130 9.40 14.05 -12.32
N ASP A 131 8.95 13.48 -13.42
CA ASP A 131 8.92 14.12 -14.74
C ASP A 131 7.56 14.75 -15.11
N GLU A 132 6.57 14.71 -14.19
CA GLU A 132 5.26 15.34 -14.35
C GLU A 132 5.17 16.64 -13.54
N GLN A 133 4.58 17.70 -14.12
CA GLN A 133 4.33 18.95 -13.40
C GLN A 133 3.17 18.86 -12.40
N SER A 134 2.25 17.94 -12.62
CA SER A 134 1.09 17.68 -11.77
C SER A 134 0.69 16.22 -11.89
N PHE A 135 -0.12 15.75 -10.95
CA PHE A 135 -0.62 14.38 -10.96
C PHE A 135 -1.44 14.08 -12.22
N VAL A 136 -1.04 13.03 -12.95
CA VAL A 136 -1.76 12.52 -14.11
C VAL A 136 -2.38 11.16 -13.74
N PRO A 137 -3.72 11.01 -13.83
CA PRO A 137 -4.39 9.75 -13.54
C PRO A 137 -3.96 8.67 -14.52
N THR A 138 -3.78 7.44 -14.04
CA THR A 138 -3.60 6.29 -14.91
C THR A 138 -4.85 6.08 -15.77
N LYS A 139 -4.68 5.81 -17.07
CA LYS A 139 -5.81 5.53 -17.96
C LYS A 139 -6.59 4.30 -17.43
N GLY A 140 -7.89 4.46 -17.20
CA GLY A 140 -8.73 3.43 -16.58
C GLY A 140 -8.62 3.36 -15.06
N GLY A 141 -7.80 4.21 -14.42
CA GLY A 141 -7.65 4.30 -12.97
C GLY A 141 -8.54 5.37 -12.32
N ASN A 142 -8.37 5.52 -11.02
CA ASN A 142 -9.05 6.55 -10.22
C ASN A 142 -8.31 7.88 -10.31
N LYS A 143 -9.07 8.99 -10.36
CA LYS A 143 -8.49 10.34 -10.43
C LYS A 143 -8.22 10.92 -9.04
N TYR A 144 -9.12 10.67 -8.11
CA TYR A 144 -9.07 11.20 -6.74
C TYR A 144 -9.16 10.06 -5.71
N ALA A 145 -8.65 10.31 -4.51
CA ALA A 145 -8.79 9.37 -3.40
C ALA A 145 -10.27 9.06 -3.09
N SER A 146 -11.17 10.03 -3.28
CA SER A 146 -12.63 9.81 -3.14
C SER A 146 -13.19 8.79 -4.14
N ASP A 147 -12.67 8.76 -5.38
CA ASP A 147 -13.09 7.78 -6.38
C ASP A 147 -12.63 6.37 -5.97
N LEU A 148 -11.39 6.28 -5.46
CA LEU A 148 -10.83 5.04 -4.93
C LEU A 148 -11.63 4.53 -3.73
N VAL A 149 -11.98 5.40 -2.77
CA VAL A 149 -12.85 5.05 -1.64
C VAL A 149 -14.22 4.56 -2.12
N SER A 150 -14.79 5.21 -3.12
CA SER A 150 -16.08 4.80 -3.71
C SER A 150 -16.00 3.42 -4.36
N GLN A 151 -14.91 3.13 -5.08
CA GLN A 151 -14.66 1.80 -5.66
C GLN A 151 -14.56 0.72 -4.56
N ILE A 152 -13.76 0.97 -3.51
CA ILE A 152 -13.61 0.05 -2.37
C ILE A 152 -14.96 -0.21 -1.70
N TYR A 153 -15.76 0.84 -1.51
CA TYR A 153 -17.09 0.71 -0.93
C TYR A 153 -18.02 -0.17 -1.78
N GLN A 154 -18.06 0.04 -3.10
CA GLN A 154 -18.86 -0.76 -4.03
C GLN A 154 -18.46 -2.23 -4.00
N LEU A 155 -17.17 -2.55 -4.09
CA LEU A 155 -16.66 -3.93 -4.00
C LEU A 155 -17.06 -4.62 -2.68
N ASN A 156 -17.09 -3.89 -1.57
CA ASN A 156 -17.54 -4.43 -0.30
C ASN A 156 -19.06 -4.70 -0.27
N GLN A 157 -19.88 -3.95 -1.01
CA GLN A 157 -21.32 -4.21 -1.13
C GLN A 157 -21.58 -5.44 -2.01
N ASP A 158 -20.91 -5.56 -3.16
CA ASP A 158 -21.06 -6.67 -4.09
C ASP A 158 -20.70 -8.02 -3.42
N ARG A 159 -19.68 -8.03 -2.59
CA ARG A 159 -19.32 -9.22 -1.78
C ARG A 159 -20.38 -9.62 -0.78
N LYS A 160 -21.07 -8.66 -0.18
CA LYS A 160 -22.20 -8.95 0.72
C LYS A 160 -23.40 -9.51 -0.05
N SER A 161 -23.68 -9.00 -1.25
CA SER A 161 -24.78 -9.47 -2.09
C SER A 161 -24.52 -10.89 -2.63
N THR A 162 -23.29 -11.21 -3.02
CA THR A 162 -22.90 -12.54 -3.50
C THR A 162 -23.00 -13.62 -2.41
N ARG A 163 -22.72 -13.27 -1.14
CA ARG A 163 -22.89 -14.20 -0.01
C ARG A 163 -24.35 -14.50 0.35
N LEU A 164 -25.28 -13.64 -0.05
CA LEU A 164 -26.73 -13.85 0.18
C LEU A 164 -27.36 -14.72 -0.91
N ASN A 165 -26.66 -14.97 -2.01
CA ASN A 165 -27.14 -15.73 -3.18
C ASN A 165 -26.46 -17.11 -3.34
N SER A 166 -25.66 -17.54 -2.35
CA SER A 166 -24.97 -18.85 -2.33
C SER A 166 -25.49 -19.73 -1.12
#